data_cbf14787d317372119b0164d51ad13da
#
_entry.id   cbf14787d317372119b0164d51ad13da
#
_cell.length_a   1.000
_cell.length_b   1.000
_cell.length_c   1.000
_cell.angle_alpha   90.00
_cell.angle_beta   90.00
_cell.angle_gamma   90.00
#
_symmetry.space_group_name_H-M   'P 1'
#
loop_
_entity.id
_entity.type
_entity.pdbx_description
1 polymer ?
#
loop_
_entity_poly.entity_id
_entity_poly.type
_entity_poly.pdbx_seq_one_letter_code
_entity_poly.pdbx_strand_id
1 'polypeptide(L)'
;MENADNESVISLQSLGWSIALLLLSLLLAAGLVLAVLYYGEQTERSHKQALAQQAESRNRLARANEDEQEIRARIARYQELIAEGRTAPERRLDWVETLRHIKEKRRLLGLEYEIAPQRALDSKNVTSGGYSFLASPMKLEMSLLHENDLLGLLADLSAQVQALVSVRRCKIERLPQSSAQQNASPLKADCDLDWITLQEKI
;
A
#
# COMPACT_ATOMS: atom_id res chain seq x y z
N MET A 1 70.93 -76.80 -22.70
CA MET A 1 69.43 -76.50 -22.63
C MET A 1 69.12 -75.50 -21.53
N GLU A 2 70.12 -74.70 -21.07
CA GLU A 2 69.95 -73.79 -19.88
C GLU A 2 69.81 -72.30 -20.23
N ASN A 3 70.00 -71.92 -21.50
CA ASN A 3 69.89 -70.50 -21.91
C ASN A 3 68.50 -70.04 -22.45
N ALA A 4 67.65 -71.00 -22.77
CA ALA A 4 66.33 -70.67 -23.33
C ALA A 4 65.27 -70.26 -22.24
N ASP A 5 65.44 -70.79 -21.02
CA ASP A 5 64.56 -70.55 -19.88
C ASP A 5 64.78 -69.16 -19.24
N ASN A 6 66.02 -68.64 -19.35
CA ASN A 6 66.36 -67.33 -18.74
C ASN A 6 65.88 -66.10 -19.59
N GLU A 7 65.84 -66.25 -20.90
CA GLU A 7 65.26 -65.16 -21.81
C GLU A 7 63.75 -65.05 -21.68
N SER A 8 63.07 -66.17 -21.47
CA SER A 8 61.57 -66.13 -21.34
C SER A 8 61.15 -65.54 -20.00
N VAL A 9 61.89 -65.72 -18.94
CA VAL A 9 61.60 -65.16 -17.60
C VAL A 9 61.84 -63.64 -17.58
N ILE A 10 62.94 -63.19 -18.22
CA ILE A 10 63.23 -61.73 -18.34
C ILE A 10 62.19 -61.01 -19.20
N SER A 11 61.72 -61.64 -20.25
CA SER A 11 60.65 -61.03 -21.13
C SER A 11 59.29 -60.99 -20.37
N LEU A 12 58.91 -61.94 -19.62
CA LEU A 12 57.71 -62.00 -18.78
C LEU A 12 57.72 -60.92 -17.67
N GLN A 13 58.92 -60.72 -17.06
CA GLN A 13 59.09 -59.75 -15.99
C GLN A 13 59.02 -58.30 -16.52
N SER A 14 59.63 -58.03 -17.70
CA SER A 14 59.55 -56.72 -18.37
C SER A 14 58.12 -56.40 -18.88
N LEU A 15 57.40 -57.43 -19.34
CA LEU A 15 56.02 -57.32 -19.73
C LEU A 15 55.11 -56.98 -18.52
N GLY A 16 55.39 -57.60 -17.35
CA GLY A 16 54.65 -57.28 -16.12
C GLY A 16 54.86 -55.86 -15.63
N TRP A 17 56.03 -55.30 -15.73
CA TRP A 17 56.38 -53.95 -15.40
C TRP A 17 55.65 -52.91 -16.35
N SER A 18 55.63 -53.22 -17.64
CA SER A 18 54.92 -52.38 -18.64
C SER A 18 53.43 -52.31 -18.40
N ILE A 19 52.84 -53.48 -18.04
CA ILE A 19 51.39 -53.53 -17.70
C ILE A 19 51.13 -52.78 -16.39
N ALA A 20 52.01 -52.93 -15.38
CA ALA A 20 51.87 -52.22 -14.10
C ALA A 20 51.93 -50.66 -14.29
N LEU A 21 52.85 -50.16 -15.10
CA LEU A 21 52.97 -48.75 -15.45
C LEU A 21 51.77 -48.25 -16.21
N LEU A 22 51.22 -49.04 -17.13
CA LEU A 22 50.03 -48.70 -17.89
C LEU A 22 48.79 -48.60 -16.95
N LEU A 23 48.62 -49.57 -16.06
CA LEU A 23 47.52 -49.48 -15.05
C LEU A 23 47.67 -48.28 -14.12
N LEU A 24 48.91 -48.00 -13.67
CA LEU A 24 49.16 -46.83 -12.81
C LEU A 24 48.81 -45.51 -13.55
N SER A 25 49.21 -45.38 -14.80
CA SER A 25 48.90 -44.20 -15.60
C SER A 25 47.39 -44.04 -15.82
N LEU A 26 46.68 -45.15 -16.02
CA LEU A 26 45.22 -45.16 -16.18
C LEU A 26 44.52 -44.75 -14.90
N LEU A 27 44.97 -45.22 -13.74
CA LEU A 27 44.46 -44.86 -12.42
C LEU A 27 44.70 -43.36 -12.13
N LEU A 28 45.89 -42.84 -12.45
CA LEU A 28 46.21 -41.43 -12.31
C LEU A 28 45.31 -40.55 -13.21
N ALA A 29 45.12 -40.94 -14.46
CA ALA A 29 44.25 -40.24 -15.39
C ALA A 29 42.81 -40.25 -14.91
N ALA A 30 42.28 -41.39 -14.47
CA ALA A 30 40.94 -41.50 -13.89
C ALA A 30 40.78 -40.65 -12.62
N GLY A 31 41.77 -40.65 -11.74
CA GLY A 31 41.83 -39.82 -10.54
C GLY A 31 41.77 -38.31 -10.85
N LEU A 32 42.55 -37.87 -11.84
CA LEU A 32 42.54 -36.48 -12.30
C LEU A 32 41.17 -36.06 -12.87
N VAL A 33 40.54 -36.90 -13.70
CA VAL A 33 39.22 -36.62 -14.28
C VAL A 33 38.18 -36.50 -13.15
N LEU A 34 38.17 -37.44 -12.21
CA LEU A 34 37.26 -37.39 -11.07
C LEU A 34 37.48 -36.14 -10.18
N ALA A 35 38.73 -35.75 -9.95
CA ALA A 35 39.07 -34.54 -9.21
C ALA A 35 38.56 -33.28 -9.94
N VAL A 36 38.73 -33.16 -11.24
CA VAL A 36 38.25 -32.02 -12.03
C VAL A 36 36.72 -31.92 -12.00
N LEU A 37 36.04 -33.06 -12.15
CA LEU A 37 34.56 -33.09 -12.10
C LEU A 37 34.04 -32.67 -10.70
N TYR A 38 34.67 -33.19 -9.66
CA TYR A 38 34.29 -32.86 -8.27
C TYR A 38 34.49 -31.37 -7.91
N TYR A 39 35.69 -30.85 -8.23
CA TYR A 39 35.99 -29.43 -7.97
C TYR A 39 35.21 -28.49 -8.88
N GLY A 40 34.92 -28.89 -10.12
CA GLY A 40 34.11 -28.11 -11.07
C GLY A 40 32.69 -27.88 -10.55
N GLU A 41 32.04 -28.96 -10.07
CA GLU A 41 30.68 -28.81 -9.48
C GLU A 41 30.66 -27.92 -8.25
N GLN A 42 31.67 -28.01 -7.41
CA GLN A 42 31.73 -27.20 -6.18
C GLN A 42 31.94 -25.73 -6.48
N THR A 43 32.73 -25.40 -7.48
CA THR A 43 32.98 -24.02 -7.92
C THR A 43 31.73 -23.41 -8.55
N GLU A 44 31.02 -24.16 -9.38
CA GLU A 44 29.75 -23.69 -9.95
C GLU A 44 28.68 -23.42 -8.88
N ARG A 45 28.58 -24.29 -7.88
CA ARG A 45 27.64 -24.11 -6.77
C ARG A 45 27.95 -22.83 -5.96
N SER A 46 29.21 -22.63 -5.63
CA SER A 46 29.61 -21.40 -4.90
C SER A 46 29.39 -20.12 -5.71
N HIS A 47 29.65 -20.15 -7.01
CA HIS A 47 29.40 -19.03 -7.89
C HIS A 47 27.88 -18.71 -8.01
N LYS A 48 27.05 -19.75 -8.18
CA LYS A 48 25.58 -19.59 -8.19
C LYS A 48 25.05 -19.04 -6.87
N GLN A 49 25.59 -19.50 -5.74
CA GLN A 49 25.24 -18.99 -4.42
C GLN A 49 25.63 -17.51 -4.24
N ALA A 50 26.83 -17.14 -4.67
CA ALA A 50 27.28 -15.74 -4.62
C ALA A 50 26.40 -14.82 -5.47
N LEU A 51 26.04 -15.24 -6.69
CA LEU A 51 25.10 -14.49 -7.53
C LEU A 51 23.70 -14.37 -6.92
N ALA A 52 23.20 -15.46 -6.33
CA ALA A 52 21.90 -15.44 -5.64
C ALA A 52 21.89 -14.49 -4.43
N GLN A 53 22.97 -14.50 -3.61
CA GLN A 53 23.12 -13.57 -2.49
C GLN A 53 23.20 -12.10 -2.96
N GLN A 54 23.91 -11.86 -4.07
CA GLN A 54 23.99 -10.52 -4.65
C GLN A 54 22.62 -10.05 -5.16
N ALA A 55 21.88 -10.93 -5.85
CA ALA A 55 20.54 -10.63 -6.33
C ALA A 55 19.58 -10.36 -5.16
N GLU A 56 19.65 -11.17 -4.11
CA GLU A 56 18.84 -10.96 -2.91
C GLU A 56 19.15 -9.64 -2.22
N SER A 57 20.44 -9.30 -2.07
CA SER A 57 20.85 -8.03 -1.47
C SER A 57 20.36 -6.83 -2.28
N ARG A 58 20.43 -6.89 -3.61
CA ARG A 58 19.89 -5.86 -4.50
C ARG A 58 18.36 -5.74 -4.37
N ASN A 59 17.67 -6.88 -4.30
CA ASN A 59 16.21 -6.88 -4.14
C ASN A 59 15.79 -6.32 -2.76
N ARG A 60 16.54 -6.62 -1.70
CA ARG A 60 16.30 -6.03 -0.37
C ARG A 60 16.48 -4.51 -0.39
N LEU A 61 17.55 -4.03 -1.03
CA LEU A 61 17.80 -2.58 -1.17
C LEU A 61 16.70 -1.90 -2.00
N ALA A 62 16.28 -2.51 -3.11
CA ALA A 62 15.21 -1.97 -3.94
C ALA A 62 13.90 -1.84 -3.15
N ARG A 63 13.51 -2.89 -2.41
CA ARG A 63 12.31 -2.84 -1.54
C ARG A 63 12.43 -1.79 -0.45
N ALA A 64 13.59 -1.69 0.22
CA ALA A 64 13.79 -0.67 1.24
C ALA A 64 13.67 0.77 0.68
N ASN A 65 14.13 1.00 -0.54
CA ASN A 65 13.97 2.29 -1.22
C ASN A 65 12.52 2.56 -1.62
N GLU A 66 11.78 1.55 -2.07
CA GLU A 66 10.35 1.66 -2.38
C GLU A 66 9.55 1.98 -1.10
N ASP A 67 9.80 1.26 -0.01
CA ASP A 67 9.17 1.49 1.28
C ASP A 67 9.47 2.92 1.80
N GLU A 68 10.72 3.38 1.66
CA GLU A 68 11.11 4.74 2.05
C GLU A 68 10.35 5.80 1.24
N GLN A 69 10.25 5.62 -0.08
CA GLN A 69 9.51 6.55 -0.94
C GLN A 69 8.01 6.57 -0.58
N GLU A 70 7.42 5.41 -0.31
CA GLU A 70 6.03 5.33 0.11
C GLU A 70 5.81 6.04 1.46
N ILE A 71 6.70 5.82 2.44
CA ILE A 71 6.63 6.48 3.75
C ILE A 71 6.78 8.00 3.58
N ARG A 72 7.73 8.47 2.78
CA ARG A 72 7.92 9.91 2.52
C ARG A 72 6.70 10.54 1.86
N ALA A 73 6.09 9.86 0.88
CA ALA A 73 4.87 10.35 0.25
C ALA A 73 3.69 10.43 1.23
N ARG A 74 3.55 9.44 2.12
CA ARG A 74 2.54 9.44 3.17
C ARG A 74 2.76 10.55 4.20
N ILE A 75 4.01 10.78 4.61
CA ILE A 75 4.37 11.88 5.52
C ILE A 75 4.06 13.23 4.87
N ALA A 76 4.44 13.44 3.63
CA ALA A 76 4.15 14.68 2.90
C ALA A 76 2.64 14.93 2.83
N ARG A 77 1.85 13.92 2.52
CA ARG A 77 0.37 14.01 2.50
C ARG A 77 -0.21 14.33 3.89
N TYR A 78 0.33 13.71 4.93
CA TYR A 78 -0.09 14.00 6.30
C TYR A 78 0.23 15.46 6.71
N GLN A 79 1.43 15.94 6.38
CA GLN A 79 1.81 17.35 6.62
C GLN A 79 0.91 18.33 5.88
N GLU A 80 0.52 18.02 4.66
CA GLU A 80 -0.44 18.81 3.90
C GLU A 80 -1.80 18.88 4.61
N LEU A 81 -2.33 17.75 5.09
CA LEU A 81 -3.59 17.71 5.84
C LEU A 81 -3.52 18.50 7.15
N ILE A 82 -2.37 18.48 7.84
CA ILE A 82 -2.14 19.31 9.04
C ILE A 82 -2.13 20.80 8.65
N ALA A 83 -1.41 21.18 7.60
CA ALA A 83 -1.33 22.56 7.13
C ALA A 83 -2.69 23.10 6.69
N GLU A 84 -3.54 22.25 6.08
CA GLU A 84 -4.93 22.57 5.76
C GLU A 84 -5.87 22.63 6.98
N GLY A 85 -5.36 22.29 8.19
CA GLY A 85 -6.13 22.27 9.42
C GLY A 85 -7.16 21.13 9.51
N ARG A 86 -7.10 20.12 8.61
CA ARG A 86 -8.08 19.01 8.56
C ARG A 86 -7.96 18.06 9.75
N THR A 87 -6.89 18.16 10.54
CA THR A 87 -6.66 17.40 11.76
C THR A 87 -6.95 18.22 13.03
N ALA A 88 -7.57 19.41 12.88
CA ALA A 88 -7.90 20.26 13.99
C ALA A 88 -8.98 19.63 14.89
N PRO A 89 -9.03 20.02 16.17
CA PRO A 89 -10.11 19.60 17.05
C PRO A 89 -11.46 20.14 16.57
N GLU A 90 -12.53 19.61 17.12
CA GLU A 90 -13.90 19.98 16.76
C GLU A 90 -14.19 21.48 16.96
N ARG A 91 -14.57 22.15 15.89
CA ARG A 91 -14.90 23.59 15.87
C ARG A 91 -16.30 23.81 15.30
N ARG A 92 -17.33 23.41 16.05
CA ARG A 92 -18.74 23.47 15.59
C ARG A 92 -19.18 24.85 15.16
N LEU A 93 -18.73 25.90 15.84
CA LEU A 93 -19.10 27.26 15.50
C LEU A 93 -18.64 27.62 14.08
N ASP A 94 -17.41 27.29 13.74
CA ASP A 94 -16.87 27.56 12.40
C ASP A 94 -17.62 26.78 11.32
N TRP A 95 -18.06 25.55 11.63
CA TRP A 95 -18.85 24.75 10.69
C TRP A 95 -20.21 25.40 10.41
N VAL A 96 -20.87 25.88 11.45
CA VAL A 96 -22.16 26.58 11.35
C VAL A 96 -22.01 27.89 10.58
N GLU A 97 -20.97 28.67 10.85
CA GLU A 97 -20.69 29.90 10.12
C GLU A 97 -20.41 29.64 8.64
N THR A 98 -19.64 28.59 8.34
CA THR A 98 -19.36 28.16 6.96
C THR A 98 -20.63 27.74 6.23
N LEU A 99 -21.50 26.94 6.87
CA LEU A 99 -22.78 26.55 6.28
C LEU A 99 -23.66 27.76 6.00
N ARG A 100 -23.72 28.74 6.92
CA ARG A 100 -24.45 29.98 6.73
C ARG A 100 -23.90 30.79 5.54
N HIS A 101 -22.58 30.94 5.48
CA HIS A 101 -21.93 31.65 4.38
C HIS A 101 -22.18 30.99 3.02
N ILE A 102 -22.11 29.67 2.93
CA ILE A 102 -22.41 28.95 1.68
C ILE A 102 -23.89 29.11 1.30
N LYS A 103 -24.82 29.01 2.27
CA LYS A 103 -26.25 29.24 2.05
C LYS A 103 -26.50 30.61 1.41
N GLU A 104 -25.91 31.67 1.96
CA GLU A 104 -26.06 33.04 1.46
C GLU A 104 -25.42 33.21 0.09
N LYS A 105 -24.17 32.73 -0.08
CA LYS A 105 -23.41 32.83 -1.34
C LYS A 105 -24.13 32.14 -2.50
N ARG A 106 -24.70 30.96 -2.27
CA ARG A 106 -25.42 30.18 -3.28
C ARG A 106 -26.90 30.45 -3.35
N ARG A 107 -27.42 31.32 -2.48
CA ARG A 107 -28.85 31.68 -2.39
C ARG A 107 -29.74 30.43 -2.24
N LEU A 108 -29.35 29.49 -1.39
CA LEU A 108 -30.10 28.27 -1.15
C LEU A 108 -31.42 28.60 -0.44
N LEU A 109 -32.54 28.06 -0.94
CA LEU A 109 -33.88 28.40 -0.48
C LEU A 109 -34.15 27.95 0.95
N GLY A 110 -33.75 26.72 1.31
CA GLY A 110 -33.92 26.16 2.65
C GLY A 110 -32.71 25.30 3.00
N LEU A 111 -32.14 25.52 4.15
CA LEU A 111 -31.04 24.69 4.69
C LEU A 111 -31.26 24.57 6.19
N GLU A 112 -31.60 23.37 6.64
CA GLU A 112 -31.74 22.99 8.03
C GLU A 112 -30.69 21.91 8.36
N TYR A 113 -30.12 21.96 9.55
CA TYR A 113 -29.12 21.00 9.97
C TYR A 113 -29.22 20.74 11.47
N GLU A 114 -28.91 19.52 11.85
CA GLU A 114 -28.80 19.06 13.21
C GLU A 114 -27.46 18.35 13.41
N ILE A 115 -26.62 18.83 14.35
CA ILE A 115 -25.32 18.26 14.67
C ILE A 115 -25.46 17.47 15.97
N ALA A 116 -25.28 16.15 15.90
CA ALA A 116 -25.31 15.27 17.03
C ALA A 116 -23.99 15.34 17.84
N PRO A 117 -23.98 14.81 19.08
CA PRO A 117 -22.78 14.71 19.88
C PRO A 117 -21.67 13.90 19.18
N GLN A 118 -20.42 14.32 19.39
CA GLN A 118 -19.25 13.64 18.89
C GLN A 118 -19.15 12.21 19.48
N ARG A 119 -18.77 11.27 18.62
CA ARG A 119 -18.58 9.87 18.98
C ARG A 119 -17.30 9.31 18.37
N ALA A 120 -16.73 8.27 18.98
CA ALA A 120 -15.64 7.54 18.35
C ALA A 120 -16.10 6.94 17.01
N LEU A 121 -15.28 7.08 15.98
CA LEU A 121 -15.52 6.41 14.71
C LEU A 121 -15.08 4.96 14.84
N ASP A 122 -16.05 4.01 14.81
CA ASP A 122 -15.78 2.57 14.78
C ASP A 122 -15.12 2.16 13.46
N SER A 123 -13.82 2.34 13.38
CA SER A 123 -13.02 1.88 12.24
C SER A 123 -12.40 0.53 12.57
N LYS A 124 -13.16 -0.55 12.38
CA LYS A 124 -12.69 -1.94 12.62
C LYS A 124 -11.40 -2.32 11.86
N ASN A 125 -11.00 -1.52 10.87
CA ASN A 125 -9.89 -1.81 9.96
C ASN A 125 -8.78 -0.76 9.94
N VAL A 126 -8.83 0.26 10.82
CA VAL A 126 -7.80 1.31 10.84
C VAL A 126 -7.03 1.25 12.15
N THR A 127 -5.78 0.81 12.05
CA THR A 127 -4.82 0.92 13.16
C THR A 127 -4.39 2.39 13.27
N SER A 128 -4.99 3.13 14.18
CA SER A 128 -4.81 4.59 14.29
C SER A 128 -3.56 5.00 15.08
N GLY A 129 -2.70 4.05 15.49
CA GLY A 129 -1.51 4.36 16.30
C GLY A 129 -1.89 5.12 17.59
N GLY A 130 -1.26 6.27 17.80
CA GLY A 130 -1.51 7.18 18.94
C GLY A 130 -2.70 8.13 18.75
N TYR A 131 -3.51 8.00 17.70
CA TYR A 131 -4.64 8.90 17.39
C TYR A 131 -5.98 8.16 17.47
N SER A 132 -7.06 8.91 17.78
CA SER A 132 -8.44 8.46 17.69
C SER A 132 -9.20 9.31 16.67
N PHE A 133 -9.96 8.64 15.79
CA PHE A 133 -10.89 9.33 14.90
C PHE A 133 -12.20 9.53 15.63
N LEU A 134 -12.67 10.77 15.63
CA LEU A 134 -13.94 11.16 16.20
C LEU A 134 -14.84 11.65 15.06
N ALA A 135 -16.10 11.29 15.12
CA ALA A 135 -17.10 11.71 14.16
C ALA A 135 -18.24 12.48 14.87
N SER A 136 -18.59 13.62 14.34
CA SER A 136 -19.78 14.39 14.70
C SER A 136 -20.81 14.20 13.60
N PRO A 137 -21.84 13.35 13.80
CA PRO A 137 -22.90 13.15 12.82
C PRO A 137 -23.71 14.42 12.63
N MET A 138 -24.02 14.73 11.37
CA MET A 138 -24.89 15.84 10.99
C MET A 138 -25.96 15.34 10.04
N LYS A 139 -27.20 15.66 10.36
CA LYS A 139 -28.31 15.58 9.40
C LYS A 139 -28.47 16.93 8.72
N LEU A 140 -28.62 16.88 7.42
CA LEU A 140 -28.78 18.06 6.58
C LEU A 140 -30.02 17.89 5.72
N GLU A 141 -30.97 18.80 5.89
CA GLU A 141 -32.17 18.91 5.05
C GLU A 141 -32.12 20.18 4.22
N MET A 142 -32.38 20.08 2.93
CA MET A 142 -32.37 21.26 2.09
C MET A 142 -33.41 21.20 0.97
N SER A 143 -33.93 22.37 0.64
CA SER A 143 -34.80 22.58 -0.50
C SER A 143 -33.97 22.98 -1.71
N LEU A 144 -34.13 22.29 -2.84
CA LEU A 144 -33.33 22.44 -4.03
C LEU A 144 -34.16 22.89 -5.23
N LEU A 145 -33.59 23.75 -6.08
CA LEU A 145 -34.12 23.99 -7.41
C LEU A 145 -33.58 22.96 -8.41
N HIS A 146 -32.32 22.62 -8.25
CA HIS A 146 -31.59 21.64 -9.08
C HIS A 146 -30.69 20.76 -8.21
N GLU A 147 -30.38 19.56 -8.68
CA GLU A 147 -29.47 18.62 -7.99
C GLU A 147 -28.05 19.21 -7.84
N ASN A 148 -27.67 20.12 -8.77
CA ASN A 148 -26.37 20.79 -8.72
C ASN A 148 -26.20 21.71 -7.49
N ASP A 149 -27.29 22.18 -6.88
CA ASP A 149 -27.23 22.98 -5.65
C ASP A 149 -26.64 22.16 -4.48
N LEU A 150 -27.06 20.89 -4.38
CA LEU A 150 -26.48 19.95 -3.38
C LEU A 150 -25.01 19.66 -3.65
N LEU A 151 -24.64 19.32 -4.88
CA LEU A 151 -23.27 19.03 -5.26
C LEU A 151 -22.36 20.23 -5.02
N GLY A 152 -22.86 21.42 -5.35
CA GLY A 152 -22.14 22.66 -5.11
C GLY A 152 -21.96 22.97 -3.62
N LEU A 153 -22.97 22.73 -2.78
CA LEU A 153 -22.87 22.85 -1.33
C LEU A 153 -21.79 21.90 -0.78
N LEU A 154 -21.82 20.61 -1.17
CA LEU A 154 -20.87 19.61 -0.70
C LEU A 154 -19.43 19.93 -1.16
N ALA A 155 -19.25 20.44 -2.37
CA ALA A 155 -17.96 20.86 -2.88
C ALA A 155 -17.40 22.07 -2.10
N ASP A 156 -18.22 23.12 -1.89
CA ASP A 156 -17.81 24.29 -1.11
C ASP A 156 -17.51 23.90 0.35
N LEU A 157 -18.31 23.00 0.93
CA LEU A 157 -18.12 22.52 2.28
C LEU A 157 -16.77 21.81 2.42
N SER A 158 -16.48 20.86 1.52
CA SER A 158 -15.22 20.13 1.53
C SER A 158 -13.97 21.01 1.29
N ALA A 159 -14.14 22.14 0.59
CA ALA A 159 -13.07 23.08 0.28
C ALA A 159 -12.79 24.09 1.40
N GLN A 160 -13.81 24.50 2.17
CA GLN A 160 -13.71 25.62 3.11
C GLN A 160 -13.56 25.17 4.56
N VAL A 161 -13.95 23.94 4.88
CA VAL A 161 -13.97 23.44 6.26
C VAL A 161 -12.67 22.79 6.65
N GLN A 162 -12.20 23.12 7.85
CA GLN A 162 -11.02 22.50 8.49
C GLN A 162 -11.40 21.17 9.20
N ALA A 163 -12.15 20.32 8.51
CA ALA A 163 -12.50 18.97 8.96
C ALA A 163 -12.70 18.08 7.74
N LEU A 164 -12.61 16.78 7.92
CA LEU A 164 -12.94 15.84 6.85
C LEU A 164 -14.45 15.57 6.88
N VAL A 165 -15.16 16.01 5.85
CA VAL A 165 -16.58 15.73 5.71
C VAL A 165 -16.79 14.45 4.90
N SER A 166 -17.44 13.47 5.50
CA SER A 166 -17.81 12.21 4.85
C SER A 166 -19.32 12.13 4.67
N VAL A 167 -19.77 11.96 3.43
CA VAL A 167 -21.18 11.77 3.10
C VAL A 167 -21.52 10.30 3.27
N ARG A 168 -22.37 9.95 4.24
CA ARG A 168 -22.82 8.57 4.43
C ARG A 168 -23.96 8.20 3.51
N ARG A 169 -24.90 9.09 3.38
CA ARG A 169 -26.09 8.89 2.55
C ARG A 169 -26.68 10.26 2.20
N CYS A 170 -27.11 10.42 0.95
CA CYS A 170 -27.97 11.50 0.53
C CYS A 170 -29.13 10.94 -0.26
N LYS A 171 -30.33 11.41 0.03
CA LYS A 171 -31.54 11.08 -0.68
C LYS A 171 -32.14 12.36 -1.24
N ILE A 172 -32.43 12.38 -2.54
CA ILE A 172 -33.11 13.47 -3.20
C ILE A 172 -34.49 12.99 -3.60
N GLU A 173 -35.54 13.73 -3.20
CA GLU A 173 -36.91 13.42 -3.51
C GLU A 173 -37.54 14.59 -4.26
N ARG A 174 -38.37 14.24 -5.25
CA ARG A 174 -39.20 15.24 -5.92
C ARG A 174 -40.49 15.45 -5.13
N LEU A 175 -40.73 16.68 -4.75
CA LEU A 175 -41.95 17.03 -4.06
C LEU A 175 -43.13 17.15 -5.06
N PRO A 176 -44.32 16.62 -4.71
CA PRO A 176 -45.51 16.80 -5.55
C PRO A 176 -45.85 18.29 -5.65
N GLN A 177 -45.92 18.80 -6.87
CA GLN A 177 -46.34 20.17 -7.12
C GLN A 177 -47.86 20.28 -6.97
N SER A 178 -48.33 20.94 -5.91
CA SER A 178 -49.70 21.36 -5.84
C SER A 178 -49.86 22.67 -6.62
N SER A 179 -50.94 22.78 -7.36
CA SER A 179 -51.26 23.95 -8.20
C SER A 179 -51.35 25.31 -7.45
N ALA A 180 -51.31 25.28 -6.12
CA ALA A 180 -51.34 26.45 -5.25
C ALA A 180 -49.94 26.99 -4.87
N GLN A 181 -48.85 26.27 -5.17
CA GLN A 181 -47.47 26.61 -4.76
C GLN A 181 -46.51 26.69 -5.96
N GLN A 182 -46.77 27.58 -6.91
CA GLN A 182 -45.93 27.78 -8.09
C GLN A 182 -44.50 28.23 -7.79
N ASN A 183 -44.17 28.62 -6.55
CA ASN A 183 -42.85 29.05 -6.10
C ASN A 183 -42.18 28.09 -5.13
N ALA A 184 -42.72 26.89 -4.93
CA ALA A 184 -42.12 25.90 -4.04
C ALA A 184 -40.95 25.17 -4.72
N SER A 185 -39.91 24.87 -3.96
CA SER A 185 -38.78 24.08 -4.41
C SER A 185 -39.25 22.70 -4.91
N PRO A 186 -38.87 22.27 -6.13
CA PRO A 186 -39.35 21.01 -6.69
C PRO A 186 -38.68 19.79 -6.07
N LEU A 187 -37.55 19.99 -5.38
CA LEU A 187 -36.73 18.91 -4.82
C LEU A 187 -36.42 19.16 -3.34
N LYS A 188 -36.36 18.07 -2.57
CA LYS A 188 -35.86 18.03 -1.20
C LYS A 188 -34.70 17.06 -1.13
N ALA A 189 -33.62 17.47 -0.47
CA ALA A 189 -32.50 16.56 -0.15
C ALA A 189 -32.42 16.35 1.36
N ASP A 190 -32.21 15.08 1.73
CA ASP A 190 -31.94 14.64 3.10
C ASP A 190 -30.59 13.92 3.09
N CYS A 191 -29.60 14.45 3.80
CA CYS A 191 -28.25 13.91 3.83
C CYS A 191 -27.78 13.63 5.25
N ASP A 192 -27.18 12.45 5.43
CA ASP A 192 -26.43 12.09 6.63
C ASP A 192 -24.94 12.28 6.37
N LEU A 193 -24.30 13.17 7.10
CA LEU A 193 -22.87 13.51 6.99
C LEU A 193 -22.17 13.19 8.30
N ASP A 194 -20.88 12.82 8.23
CA ASP A 194 -20.01 12.77 9.39
C ASP A 194 -18.88 13.79 9.24
N TRP A 195 -18.69 14.62 10.26
CA TRP A 195 -17.55 15.51 10.37
C TRP A 195 -16.49 14.80 11.18
N ILE A 196 -15.41 14.42 10.51
CA ILE A 196 -14.35 13.59 11.09
C ILE A 196 -13.21 14.49 11.54
N THR A 197 -12.82 14.36 12.79
CA THR A 197 -11.68 15.05 13.41
C THR A 197 -10.72 14.04 14.01
N LEU A 198 -9.47 14.45 14.14
CA LEU A 198 -8.42 13.65 14.75
C LEU A 198 -8.15 14.15 16.18
N GLN A 199 -8.02 13.23 17.12
CA GLN A 199 -7.58 13.55 18.47
C GLN A 199 -6.44 12.61 18.88
N GLU A 200 -5.39 13.18 19.45
CA GLU A 200 -4.30 12.41 20.03
C GLU A 200 -4.79 11.67 21.27
N LYS A 201 -4.45 10.38 21.39
CA LYS A 201 -4.72 9.62 22.60
C LYS A 201 -3.70 10.00 23.66
N ILE A 202 -4.17 10.62 24.71
CA ILE A 202 -3.38 10.95 25.90
C ILE A 202 -3.12 9.66 26.71
#